data_9e0f1b759efb7c3cd474544bb3143e87
#
_entry.id   9e0f1b759efb7c3cd474544bb3143e87
#
_cell.length_a   1.000
_cell.length_b   1.000
_cell.length_c   1.000
_cell.angle_alpha   90.00
_cell.angle_beta   90.00
_cell.angle_gamma   90.00
#
_symmetry.space_group_name_H-M   'P 1'
#
loop_
_entity.id
_entity.type
_entity.pdbx_description
1 polymer ?
#
loop_
_entity_poly.entity_id
_entity_poly.type
_entity_poly.pdbx_seq_one_letter_code
_entity_poly.pdbx_strand_id
1 'polypeptide(L)'
;MELRQLRYFVAIFERRSISRAAEHLRISQPALTRQLHQLERYVGTPLFDRVPGGVSPTPAATALHEHARLVLRLADASREVARSAGPVREAVRVGLPPGVPASWIERVIGAVAREVPGAALTVTDASSVDQVRLLREGHLDLGLIHQRPPAPFAARLVLEQQLGLAVRPGHELARRRRCDLADLDGLRILAHSRDQVTAEHDRVLAEAEAQDIHPEWVFAWFTENAYACVLAGDAAAALLTRPSAERLLPGWRWIPFGPTGFALPLWLAQHPQTRTVVAAVADVVAATPAGDPG
;
A
#
# COMPACT_ATOMS: atom_id res chain seq x y z
N MET A 1 16.47 26.20 -13.48
CA MET A 1 15.30 25.52 -12.86
C MET A 1 15.29 25.81 -11.37
N GLU A 2 14.15 26.21 -10.82
CA GLU A 2 13.95 26.51 -9.40
C GLU A 2 12.97 25.52 -8.76
N LEU A 3 13.10 25.25 -7.45
CA LEU A 3 12.17 24.39 -6.71
C LEU A 3 10.72 24.85 -6.81
N ARG A 4 10.51 26.17 -6.88
CA ARG A 4 9.19 26.76 -7.05
C ARG A 4 8.56 26.37 -8.40
N GLN A 5 9.34 26.33 -9.47
CA GLN A 5 8.88 25.93 -10.80
C GLN A 5 8.48 24.44 -10.82
N LEU A 6 9.23 23.59 -10.12
CA LEU A 6 8.86 22.17 -9.96
C LEU A 6 7.56 22.01 -9.18
N ARG A 7 7.31 22.78 -8.09
CA ARG A 7 6.03 22.75 -7.36
C ARG A 7 4.86 23.16 -8.26
N TYR A 8 5.05 24.18 -9.06
CA TYR A 8 4.04 24.67 -10.01
C TYR A 8 3.74 23.63 -11.09
N PHE A 9 4.76 23.04 -11.64
CA PHE A 9 4.64 21.96 -12.63
C PHE A 9 3.87 20.75 -12.07
N VAL A 10 4.24 20.28 -10.88
CA VAL A 10 3.57 19.17 -10.20
C VAL A 10 2.09 19.48 -9.97
N ALA A 11 1.75 20.69 -9.50
CA ALA A 11 0.36 21.09 -9.29
C ALA A 11 -0.45 21.11 -10.60
N ILE A 12 0.12 21.55 -11.72
CA ILE A 12 -0.52 21.52 -13.04
C ILE A 12 -0.71 20.07 -13.51
N PHE A 13 0.31 19.24 -13.34
CA PHE A 13 0.28 17.84 -13.73
C PHE A 13 -0.84 17.07 -13.03
N GLU A 14 -0.98 17.23 -11.71
CA GLU A 14 -1.98 16.55 -10.89
C GLU A 14 -3.41 17.03 -11.16
N ARG A 15 -3.59 18.33 -11.42
CA ARG A 15 -4.92 18.92 -11.60
C ARG A 15 -5.41 18.94 -13.04
N ARG A 16 -4.56 18.66 -14.01
CA ARG A 16 -4.87 18.69 -15.45
C ARG A 16 -5.48 20.04 -15.91
N SER A 17 -5.21 21.12 -15.16
CA SER A 17 -5.77 22.45 -15.43
C SER A 17 -4.90 23.52 -14.81
N ILE A 18 -4.44 24.47 -15.63
CA ILE A 18 -3.62 25.59 -15.15
C ILE A 18 -4.43 26.49 -14.21
N SER A 19 -5.72 26.74 -14.51
CA SER A 19 -6.59 27.57 -13.66
C SER A 19 -6.78 26.96 -12.28
N ARG A 20 -7.16 25.68 -12.20
CA ARG A 20 -7.31 24.95 -10.93
C ARG A 20 -5.99 24.83 -10.15
N ALA A 21 -4.86 24.69 -10.84
CA ALA A 21 -3.55 24.69 -10.21
C ALA A 21 -3.21 26.07 -9.63
N ALA A 22 -3.52 27.16 -10.35
CA ALA A 22 -3.31 28.53 -9.90
C ALA A 22 -4.13 28.85 -8.63
N GLU A 23 -5.41 28.48 -8.62
CA GLU A 23 -6.29 28.61 -7.45
C GLU A 23 -5.71 27.86 -6.24
N HIS A 24 -5.31 26.59 -6.42
CA HIS A 24 -4.71 25.80 -5.36
C HIS A 24 -3.43 26.42 -4.79
N LEU A 25 -2.59 26.95 -5.66
CA LEU A 25 -1.34 27.62 -5.30
C LEU A 25 -1.51 29.05 -4.81
N ARG A 26 -2.75 29.57 -4.86
CA ARG A 26 -3.10 30.96 -4.50
C ARG A 26 -2.28 32.01 -5.25
N ILE A 27 -2.10 31.79 -6.56
CA ILE A 27 -1.42 32.72 -7.47
C ILE A 27 -2.28 32.98 -8.70
N SER A 28 -1.95 34.03 -9.47
CA SER A 28 -2.66 34.32 -10.71
C SER A 28 -2.30 33.30 -11.81
N GLN A 29 -3.28 32.90 -12.62
CA GLN A 29 -3.05 32.00 -13.77
C GLN A 29 -1.97 32.54 -14.75
N PRO A 30 -1.92 33.84 -15.11
CA PRO A 30 -0.85 34.37 -15.95
C PRO A 30 0.55 34.20 -15.33
N ALA A 31 0.67 34.35 -14.00
CA ALA A 31 1.93 34.11 -13.32
C ALA A 31 2.36 32.65 -13.40
N LEU A 32 1.43 31.71 -13.14
CA LEU A 32 1.66 30.28 -13.25
C LEU A 32 2.07 29.88 -14.67
N THR A 33 1.38 30.39 -15.67
CA THR A 33 1.67 30.13 -17.10
C THR A 33 3.09 30.61 -17.48
N ARG A 34 3.49 31.80 -17.02
CA ARG A 34 4.84 32.30 -17.27
C ARG A 34 5.91 31.38 -16.65
N GLN A 35 5.68 30.89 -15.43
CA GLN A 35 6.62 29.99 -14.77
C GLN A 35 6.71 28.62 -15.45
N LEU A 36 5.58 28.10 -15.95
CA LEU A 36 5.56 26.90 -16.76
C LEU A 36 6.39 27.05 -18.04
N HIS A 37 6.18 28.13 -18.80
CA HIS A 37 6.96 28.37 -20.03
C HIS A 37 8.46 28.60 -19.75
N GLN A 38 8.84 29.14 -18.56
CA GLN A 38 10.24 29.20 -18.19
C GLN A 38 10.84 27.83 -17.91
N LEU A 39 10.07 26.93 -17.27
CA LEU A 39 10.49 25.55 -17.04
C LEU A 39 10.60 24.78 -18.37
N GLU A 40 9.64 24.89 -19.26
CA GLU A 40 9.65 24.25 -20.57
C GLU A 40 10.87 24.71 -21.42
N ARG A 41 11.20 25.99 -21.39
CA ARG A 41 12.41 26.52 -22.04
C ARG A 41 13.70 25.97 -21.41
N TYR A 42 13.72 25.76 -20.10
CA TYR A 42 14.87 25.17 -19.42
C TYR A 42 15.05 23.69 -19.76
N VAL A 43 13.93 22.95 -19.84
CA VAL A 43 13.91 21.51 -20.17
C VAL A 43 14.10 21.28 -21.67
N GLY A 44 13.80 22.29 -22.50
CA GLY A 44 13.94 22.25 -23.95
C GLY A 44 12.81 21.54 -24.71
N THR A 45 11.70 21.20 -24.00
CA THR A 45 10.54 20.55 -24.62
C THR A 45 9.23 20.98 -23.93
N PRO A 46 8.10 21.02 -24.68
CA PRO A 46 6.79 21.22 -24.07
C PRO A 46 6.47 20.12 -23.05
N LEU A 47 5.88 20.52 -21.94
CA LEU A 47 5.46 19.59 -20.89
C LEU A 47 3.96 19.32 -20.92
N PHE A 48 3.17 20.22 -21.51
CA PHE A 48 1.72 20.05 -21.62
C PHE A 48 1.20 20.44 -22.99
N ASP A 49 0.26 19.62 -23.50
CA ASP A 49 -0.57 19.94 -24.65
C ASP A 49 -1.88 20.59 -24.18
N ARG A 50 -2.38 21.56 -24.93
CA ARG A 50 -3.69 22.15 -24.70
C ARG A 50 -4.78 21.22 -25.22
N VAL A 51 -5.76 20.94 -24.38
CA VAL A 51 -6.92 20.13 -24.74
C VAL A 51 -8.21 20.83 -24.28
N PRO A 52 -9.38 20.51 -24.89
CA PRO A 52 -10.64 21.03 -24.39
C PRO A 52 -10.82 20.74 -22.89
N GLY A 53 -11.03 21.79 -22.09
CA GLY A 53 -11.23 21.67 -20.65
C GLY A 53 -9.94 21.67 -19.79
N GLY A 54 -8.74 21.79 -20.39
CA GLY A 54 -7.52 21.86 -19.60
C GLY A 54 -6.21 21.60 -20.34
N VAL A 55 -5.35 20.80 -19.70
CA VAL A 55 -4.07 20.41 -20.28
C VAL A 55 -3.81 18.90 -20.12
N SER A 56 -3.17 18.29 -21.11
CA SER A 56 -2.71 16.91 -21.09
C SER A 56 -1.19 16.87 -20.98
N PRO A 57 -0.60 16.08 -20.06
CA PRO A 57 0.84 15.94 -19.99
C PRO A 57 1.42 15.23 -21.21
N THR A 58 2.55 15.71 -21.66
CA THR A 58 3.38 15.03 -22.64
C THR A 58 4.14 13.84 -22.00
N PRO A 59 4.73 12.93 -22.78
CA PRO A 59 5.65 11.91 -22.26
C PRO A 59 6.82 12.51 -21.46
N ALA A 60 7.34 13.67 -21.89
CA ALA A 60 8.37 14.41 -21.17
C ALA A 60 7.89 14.90 -19.77
N ALA A 61 6.65 15.39 -19.70
CA ALA A 61 6.05 15.77 -18.40
C ALA A 61 5.89 14.56 -17.49
N THR A 62 5.49 13.42 -18.03
CA THR A 62 5.33 12.20 -17.22
C THR A 62 6.67 11.74 -16.64
N ALA A 63 7.74 11.74 -17.44
CA ALA A 63 9.08 11.44 -16.96
C ALA A 63 9.60 12.47 -15.94
N LEU A 64 9.39 13.75 -16.21
CA LEU A 64 9.83 14.82 -15.29
C LEU A 64 9.06 14.80 -13.97
N HIS A 65 7.79 14.40 -13.96
CA HIS A 65 6.94 14.43 -12.77
C HIS A 65 7.52 13.59 -11.63
N GLU A 66 7.96 12.37 -11.90
CA GLU A 66 8.58 11.49 -10.91
C GLU A 66 9.85 12.11 -10.30
N HIS A 67 10.73 12.66 -11.15
CA HIS A 67 11.95 13.32 -10.71
C HIS A 67 11.66 14.62 -9.95
N ALA A 68 10.72 15.43 -10.42
CA ALA A 68 10.35 16.68 -9.75
C ALA A 68 9.84 16.41 -8.32
N ARG A 69 9.06 15.38 -8.13
CA ARG A 69 8.58 14.98 -6.80
C ARG A 69 9.74 14.53 -5.90
N LEU A 70 10.69 13.75 -6.42
CA LEU A 70 11.86 13.33 -5.67
C LEU A 70 12.69 14.56 -5.21
N VAL A 71 12.97 15.49 -6.11
CA VAL A 71 13.72 16.73 -5.81
C VAL A 71 13.01 17.57 -4.74
N LEU A 72 11.68 17.73 -4.85
CA LEU A 72 10.90 18.49 -3.87
C LEU A 72 10.93 17.82 -2.49
N ARG A 73 10.85 16.49 -2.43
CA ARG A 73 10.98 15.74 -1.17
C ARG A 73 12.36 15.94 -0.53
N LEU A 74 13.43 15.85 -1.30
CA LEU A 74 14.79 16.09 -0.79
C LEU A 74 14.95 17.51 -0.26
N ALA A 75 14.36 18.50 -0.94
CA ALA A 75 14.38 19.88 -0.49
C ALA A 75 13.58 20.10 0.81
N ASP A 76 12.46 19.42 0.98
CA ASP A 76 11.65 19.50 2.21
C ASP A 76 12.34 18.74 3.36
N ALA A 77 12.93 17.56 3.11
CA ALA A 77 13.74 16.83 4.08
C ALA A 77 14.94 17.67 4.57
N SER A 78 15.59 18.45 3.68
CA SER A 78 16.69 19.33 4.06
C SER A 78 16.29 20.40 5.08
N ARG A 79 15.02 20.83 5.10
CA ARG A 79 14.51 21.77 6.11
C ARG A 79 14.32 21.12 7.48
N GLU A 80 13.89 19.85 7.50
CA GLU A 80 13.77 19.07 8.75
C GLU A 80 15.15 18.82 9.35
N VAL A 81 16.10 18.45 8.51
CA VAL A 81 17.51 18.29 8.88
C VAL A 81 18.06 19.54 9.56
N ALA A 82 17.83 20.71 8.98
CA ALA A 82 18.30 21.99 9.54
C ALA A 82 17.61 22.38 10.86
N ARG A 83 16.44 21.84 11.16
CA ARG A 83 15.69 22.11 12.39
C ARG A 83 16.00 21.13 13.52
N SER A 84 16.47 19.93 13.21
CA SER A 84 16.83 18.92 14.20
C SER A 84 18.25 19.17 14.72
N ALA A 85 18.39 19.60 15.97
CA ALA A 85 19.68 19.77 16.65
C ALA A 85 20.38 18.44 17.03
N GLY A 86 19.88 17.31 16.51
CA GLY A 86 20.39 15.94 16.76
C GLY A 86 21.06 15.32 15.53
N PRO A 87 21.58 14.09 15.63
CA PRO A 87 22.09 13.39 14.48
C PRO A 87 21.00 13.31 13.39
N VAL A 88 21.37 13.79 12.21
CA VAL A 88 20.45 13.91 11.07
C VAL A 88 19.94 12.52 10.69
N ARG A 89 18.65 12.27 10.90
CA ARG A 89 17.98 11.06 10.41
C ARG A 89 17.14 11.42 9.20
N GLU A 90 17.30 10.67 8.13
CA GLU A 90 16.46 10.84 6.95
C GLU A 90 15.12 10.16 7.14
N ALA A 91 14.03 10.89 6.91
CA ALA A 91 12.68 10.33 6.93
C ALA A 91 12.51 9.27 5.83
N VAL A 92 12.05 8.08 6.22
CA VAL A 92 11.64 6.99 5.33
C VAL A 92 10.18 6.68 5.60
N ARG A 93 9.31 6.97 4.63
CA ARG A 93 7.86 6.81 4.73
C ARG A 93 7.46 5.45 4.23
N VAL A 94 6.89 4.65 5.12
CA VAL A 94 6.52 3.25 4.88
C VAL A 94 5.01 3.11 4.94
N GLY A 95 4.41 2.57 3.87
CA GLY A 95 3.02 2.15 3.87
C GLY A 95 2.88 0.77 4.52
N LEU A 96 1.86 0.62 5.36
CA LEU A 96 1.55 -0.64 6.03
C LEU A 96 0.09 -1.02 5.73
N PRO A 97 -0.18 -2.22 5.17
CA PRO A 97 -1.55 -2.68 4.96
C PRO A 97 -2.12 -3.30 6.24
N PRO A 98 -3.44 -3.38 6.37
CA PRO A 98 -4.05 -4.14 7.46
C PRO A 98 -3.60 -5.62 7.45
N GLY A 99 -3.52 -6.22 8.63
CA GLY A 99 -3.29 -7.67 8.77
C GLY A 99 -1.82 -8.10 8.85
N VAL A 100 -0.89 -7.18 8.85
CA VAL A 100 0.52 -7.51 9.10
C VAL A 100 0.73 -7.82 10.59
N PRO A 101 1.42 -8.93 10.94
CA PRO A 101 1.62 -9.30 12.34
C PRO A 101 2.43 -8.25 13.12
N ALA A 102 1.92 -7.83 14.28
CA ALA A 102 2.60 -6.84 15.14
C ALA A 102 4.02 -7.30 15.53
N SER A 103 4.19 -8.58 15.83
CA SER A 103 5.50 -9.15 16.18
C SER A 103 6.53 -9.05 15.05
N TRP A 104 6.09 -9.14 13.79
CA TRP A 104 6.98 -8.93 12.65
C TRP A 104 7.32 -7.45 12.49
N ILE A 105 6.35 -6.56 12.64
CA ILE A 105 6.56 -5.09 12.60
C ILE A 105 7.58 -4.66 13.67
N GLU A 106 7.45 -5.17 14.90
CA GLU A 106 8.40 -4.89 16.00
C GLU A 106 9.82 -5.33 15.64
N ARG A 107 9.99 -6.52 15.07
CA ARG A 107 11.30 -7.00 14.60
C ARG A 107 11.88 -6.11 13.51
N VAL A 108 11.08 -5.73 12.51
CA VAL A 108 11.50 -4.83 11.44
C VAL A 108 11.95 -3.48 12.00
N ILE A 109 11.13 -2.85 12.85
CA ILE A 109 11.48 -1.56 13.45
C ILE A 109 12.75 -1.66 14.28
N GLY A 110 12.89 -2.71 15.09
CA GLY A 110 14.09 -2.96 15.90
C GLY A 110 15.34 -3.20 15.04
N ALA A 111 15.22 -3.95 13.95
CA ALA A 111 16.32 -4.19 13.02
C ALA A 111 16.72 -2.88 12.30
N VAL A 112 15.78 -2.11 11.78
CA VAL A 112 16.06 -0.83 11.14
C VAL A 112 16.74 0.15 12.10
N ALA A 113 16.28 0.25 13.34
CA ALA A 113 16.89 1.15 14.34
C ALA A 113 18.34 0.78 14.64
N ARG A 114 18.70 -0.51 14.58
CA ARG A 114 20.03 -1.03 14.83
C ARG A 114 20.95 -0.91 13.60
N GLU A 115 20.43 -1.24 12.42
CA GLU A 115 21.25 -1.42 11.20
C GLU A 115 21.27 -0.18 10.32
N VAL A 116 20.24 0.66 10.41
CA VAL A 116 20.13 1.93 9.66
C VAL A 116 19.85 3.09 10.61
N PRO A 117 20.73 3.43 11.55
CA PRO A 117 20.49 4.45 12.58
C PRO A 117 20.24 5.84 12.00
N GLY A 118 20.65 6.07 10.74
CA GLY A 118 20.37 7.30 9.99
C GLY A 118 18.94 7.39 9.43
N ALA A 119 18.10 6.36 9.57
CA ALA A 119 16.71 6.39 9.14
C ALA A 119 15.78 6.81 10.27
N ALA A 120 14.76 7.64 9.92
CA ALA A 120 13.60 7.92 10.78
C ALA A 120 12.36 7.36 10.06
N LEU A 121 11.80 6.25 10.57
CA LEU A 121 10.61 5.64 9.98
C LEU A 121 9.36 6.45 10.29
N THR A 122 8.55 6.70 9.27
CA THR A 122 7.18 7.20 9.41
C THR A 122 6.25 6.18 8.78
N VAL A 123 5.31 5.66 9.55
CA VAL A 123 4.36 4.64 9.08
C VAL A 123 3.03 5.29 8.71
N THR A 124 2.48 4.89 7.58
CA THR A 124 1.15 5.28 7.10
C THR A 124 0.32 4.01 6.90
N ASP A 125 -0.79 3.92 7.64
CA ASP A 125 -1.77 2.84 7.44
C ASP A 125 -2.58 3.13 6.17
N ALA A 126 -2.52 2.22 5.20
CA ALA A 126 -3.19 2.38 3.90
C ALA A 126 -3.41 1.02 3.21
N SER A 127 -4.50 0.90 2.45
CA SER A 127 -4.77 -0.27 1.63
C SER A 127 -3.66 -0.50 0.58
N SER A 128 -3.52 -1.72 0.07
CA SER A 128 -2.55 -2.02 -0.98
C SER A 128 -2.72 -1.14 -2.22
N VAL A 129 -3.96 -0.84 -2.60
CA VAL A 129 -4.29 0.03 -3.74
C VAL A 129 -3.86 1.48 -3.48
N ASP A 130 -4.18 2.00 -2.29
CA ASP A 130 -3.76 3.35 -1.90
C ASP A 130 -2.25 3.47 -1.80
N GLN A 131 -1.57 2.46 -1.28
CA GLN A 131 -0.11 2.45 -1.19
C GLN A 131 0.55 2.53 -2.58
N VAL A 132 0.05 1.79 -3.58
CA VAL A 132 0.55 1.89 -4.96
C VAL A 132 0.36 3.31 -5.50
N ARG A 133 -0.78 3.94 -5.22
CA ARG A 133 -1.04 5.33 -5.58
C ARG A 133 -0.06 6.27 -4.86
N LEU A 134 0.08 6.15 -3.53
CA LEU A 134 0.97 6.96 -2.71
C LEU A 134 2.45 6.80 -3.07
N LEU A 135 2.88 5.60 -3.49
CA LEU A 135 4.22 5.36 -4.03
C LEU A 135 4.41 6.11 -5.36
N ARG A 136 3.46 6.02 -6.30
CA ARG A 136 3.49 6.76 -7.57
C ARG A 136 3.52 8.28 -7.35
N GLU A 137 2.73 8.74 -6.42
CA GLU A 137 2.67 10.14 -6.03
C GLU A 137 3.88 10.57 -5.18
N GLY A 138 4.72 9.63 -4.75
CA GLY A 138 5.89 9.86 -3.92
C GLY A 138 5.56 10.34 -2.52
N HIS A 139 4.39 10.04 -2.00
CA HIS A 139 4.03 10.24 -0.61
C HIS A 139 4.54 9.10 0.28
N LEU A 140 4.82 7.92 -0.29
CA LEU A 140 5.55 6.83 0.34
C LEU A 140 6.90 6.62 -0.35
N ASP A 141 7.88 6.13 0.39
CA ASP A 141 9.18 5.68 -0.09
C ASP A 141 9.20 4.15 -0.25
N LEU A 142 8.55 3.44 0.66
CA LEU A 142 8.35 1.99 0.67
C LEU A 142 6.87 1.67 0.87
N GLY A 143 6.39 0.63 0.23
CA GLY A 143 5.06 0.08 0.45
C GLY A 143 5.15 -1.39 0.81
N LEU A 144 4.41 -1.80 1.84
CA LEU A 144 4.14 -3.21 2.12
C LEU A 144 2.74 -3.51 1.59
N ILE A 145 2.62 -4.38 0.59
CA ILE A 145 1.35 -4.59 -0.12
C ILE A 145 1.07 -6.08 -0.33
N HIS A 146 -0.22 -6.46 -0.26
CA HIS A 146 -0.67 -7.86 -0.37
C HIS A 146 -0.77 -8.38 -1.80
N GLN A 147 -0.32 -7.63 -2.77
CA GLN A 147 -0.26 -8.04 -4.18
C GLN A 147 1.09 -7.67 -4.77
N ARG A 148 1.53 -8.39 -5.78
CA ARG A 148 2.77 -8.02 -6.47
C ARG A 148 2.62 -6.62 -7.07
N PRO A 149 3.51 -5.67 -6.71
CA PRO A 149 3.41 -4.32 -7.23
C PRO A 149 3.55 -4.28 -8.75
N PRO A 150 2.77 -3.40 -9.43
CA PRO A 150 2.91 -3.21 -10.86
C PRO A 150 4.23 -2.50 -11.20
N ALA A 151 4.68 -2.63 -12.46
CA ALA A 151 5.78 -1.79 -12.94
C ALA A 151 5.45 -0.29 -12.76
N PRO A 152 6.43 0.58 -12.49
CA PRO A 152 7.87 0.32 -12.51
C PRO A 152 8.48 -0.11 -11.17
N PHE A 153 7.67 -0.42 -10.13
CA PHE A 153 8.19 -0.70 -8.80
C PHE A 153 8.99 -2.01 -8.75
N ALA A 154 10.13 -1.97 -8.07
CA ALA A 154 10.84 -3.17 -7.65
C ALA A 154 10.04 -3.87 -6.56
N ALA A 155 9.99 -5.20 -6.61
CA ALA A 155 9.18 -6.03 -5.73
C ALA A 155 10.01 -7.13 -5.08
N ARG A 156 9.90 -7.28 -3.75
CA ARG A 156 10.47 -8.41 -2.99
C ARG A 156 9.38 -9.02 -2.11
N LEU A 157 9.23 -10.33 -2.13
CA LEU A 157 8.36 -11.04 -1.20
C LEU A 157 9.03 -11.05 0.18
N VAL A 158 8.34 -10.57 1.21
CA VAL A 158 8.92 -10.42 2.56
C VAL A 158 8.20 -11.26 3.61
N LEU A 159 6.96 -11.63 3.35
CA LEU A 159 6.16 -12.44 4.28
C LEU A 159 5.08 -13.19 3.50
N GLU A 160 4.77 -14.41 3.92
CA GLU A 160 3.57 -15.14 3.51
C GLU A 160 2.80 -15.56 4.76
N GLN A 161 1.53 -15.24 4.79
CA GLN A 161 0.65 -15.56 5.90
C GLN A 161 -0.40 -16.56 5.45
N GLN A 162 -0.55 -17.65 6.18
CA GLN A 162 -1.58 -18.65 5.86
C GLN A 162 -2.98 -18.03 6.01
N LEU A 163 -3.82 -18.21 4.99
CA LEU A 163 -5.25 -17.93 5.05
C LEU A 163 -5.98 -19.08 5.73
N GLY A 164 -7.07 -18.76 6.38
CA GLY A 164 -7.95 -19.69 7.02
C GLY A 164 -9.32 -19.06 7.28
N LEU A 165 -10.16 -19.79 7.96
CA LEU A 165 -11.47 -19.32 8.37
C LEU A 165 -11.48 -18.97 9.85
N ALA A 166 -11.86 -17.74 10.19
CA ALA A 166 -12.35 -17.42 11.51
C ALA A 166 -13.82 -17.83 11.59
N VAL A 167 -14.14 -18.78 12.44
CA VAL A 167 -15.46 -19.42 12.50
C VAL A 167 -16.21 -18.98 13.75
N ARG A 168 -17.51 -18.67 13.59
CA ARG A 168 -18.41 -18.23 14.68
C ARG A 168 -18.43 -19.27 15.80
N PRO A 169 -18.38 -18.86 17.09
CA PRO A 169 -18.52 -19.77 18.21
C PRO A 169 -19.80 -20.60 18.12
N GLY A 170 -19.67 -21.91 18.38
CA GLY A 170 -20.77 -22.86 18.29
C GLY A 170 -21.00 -23.50 16.93
N HIS A 171 -20.40 -22.99 15.87
CA HIS A 171 -20.44 -23.63 14.56
C HIS A 171 -19.64 -24.96 14.56
N GLU A 172 -20.09 -25.95 13.81
CA GLU A 172 -19.48 -27.30 13.79
C GLU A 172 -18.01 -27.27 13.34
N LEU A 173 -17.67 -26.43 12.35
CA LEU A 173 -16.30 -26.25 11.86
C LEU A 173 -15.35 -25.78 12.97
N ALA A 174 -15.84 -25.09 14.00
CA ALA A 174 -14.98 -24.65 15.10
C ALA A 174 -14.36 -25.80 15.91
N ARG A 175 -14.83 -27.06 15.70
CA ARG A 175 -14.26 -28.26 16.34
C ARG A 175 -13.13 -28.86 15.52
N ARG A 176 -12.98 -28.48 14.24
CA ARG A 176 -11.97 -29.01 13.34
C ARG A 176 -10.61 -28.34 13.57
N ARG A 177 -9.55 -29.05 13.21
CA ARG A 177 -8.18 -28.53 13.25
C ARG A 177 -7.76 -27.87 11.94
N ARG A 178 -8.41 -28.24 10.82
CA ARG A 178 -8.20 -27.74 9.47
C ARG A 178 -9.55 -27.71 8.75
N CYS A 179 -9.67 -26.87 7.75
CA CYS A 179 -10.78 -26.89 6.81
C CYS A 179 -10.25 -27.17 5.39
N ASP A 180 -11.08 -27.78 4.58
CA ASP A 180 -10.85 -27.98 3.16
C ASP A 180 -11.82 -27.08 2.36
N LEU A 181 -11.60 -26.94 1.06
CA LEU A 181 -12.49 -26.13 0.22
C LEU A 181 -13.94 -26.63 0.26
N ALA A 182 -14.14 -27.96 0.31
CA ALA A 182 -15.46 -28.55 0.41
C ALA A 182 -16.26 -28.09 1.65
N ASP A 183 -15.56 -27.70 2.72
CA ASP A 183 -16.22 -27.18 3.93
C ASP A 183 -16.82 -25.77 3.73
N LEU A 184 -16.53 -25.12 2.61
CA LEU A 184 -17.07 -23.81 2.26
C LEU A 184 -18.45 -23.88 1.60
N ASP A 185 -18.86 -25.06 1.11
CA ASP A 185 -20.09 -25.20 0.33
C ASP A 185 -21.32 -24.77 1.14
N GLY A 186 -22.10 -23.86 0.58
CA GLY A 186 -23.26 -23.24 1.24
C GLY A 186 -22.94 -22.39 2.48
N LEU A 187 -21.66 -22.27 2.87
CA LEU A 187 -21.27 -21.47 4.02
C LEU A 187 -21.25 -19.97 3.67
N ARG A 188 -21.89 -19.15 4.51
CA ARG A 188 -21.85 -17.69 4.36
C ARG A 188 -20.59 -17.13 4.98
N ILE A 189 -19.71 -16.58 4.13
CA ILE A 189 -18.33 -16.21 4.48
C ILE A 189 -18.08 -14.72 4.21
N LEU A 190 -17.68 -13.97 5.25
CA LEU A 190 -17.17 -12.60 5.09
C LEU A 190 -15.80 -12.65 4.43
N ALA A 191 -15.61 -11.85 3.40
CA ALA A 191 -14.32 -11.59 2.76
C ALA A 191 -14.11 -10.10 2.55
N HIS A 192 -12.85 -9.67 2.47
CA HIS A 192 -12.55 -8.29 2.05
C HIS A 192 -13.08 -8.00 0.66
N SER A 193 -13.54 -6.77 0.43
CA SER A 193 -13.91 -6.34 -0.92
C SER A 193 -12.71 -6.47 -1.88
N ARG A 194 -12.98 -6.75 -3.15
CA ARG A 194 -11.94 -6.93 -4.17
C ARG A 194 -11.01 -5.72 -4.32
N ASP A 195 -11.49 -4.52 -3.98
CA ASP A 195 -10.68 -3.29 -3.99
C ASP A 195 -9.64 -3.23 -2.87
N GLN A 196 -9.77 -4.06 -1.82
CA GLN A 196 -8.82 -4.13 -0.71
C GLN A 196 -7.77 -5.22 -0.89
N VAL A 197 -8.21 -6.44 -1.25
CA VAL A 197 -7.36 -7.63 -1.40
C VAL A 197 -7.82 -8.37 -2.65
N THR A 198 -7.07 -8.25 -3.73
CA THR A 198 -7.50 -8.74 -5.05
C THR A 198 -7.03 -10.16 -5.35
N ALA A 199 -5.75 -10.47 -5.25
CA ALA A 199 -5.19 -11.67 -5.86
C ALA A 199 -5.50 -13.00 -5.11
N GLU A 200 -5.38 -13.02 -3.79
CA GLU A 200 -5.47 -14.30 -3.04
C GLU A 200 -6.92 -14.69 -2.71
N HIS A 201 -7.79 -13.71 -2.48
CA HIS A 201 -9.22 -14.00 -2.38
C HIS A 201 -9.76 -14.52 -3.71
N ASP A 202 -9.39 -13.90 -4.82
CA ASP A 202 -9.79 -14.36 -6.16
C ASP A 202 -9.30 -15.79 -6.43
N ARG A 203 -8.14 -16.18 -5.88
CA ARG A 203 -7.63 -17.56 -5.99
C ARG A 203 -8.46 -18.56 -5.21
N VAL A 204 -8.89 -18.20 -3.98
CA VAL A 204 -9.83 -19.06 -3.20
C VAL A 204 -11.16 -19.20 -3.92
N LEU A 205 -11.70 -18.10 -4.47
CA LEU A 205 -12.95 -18.10 -5.21
C LEU A 205 -12.85 -18.97 -6.47
N ALA A 206 -11.80 -18.79 -7.26
CA ALA A 206 -11.59 -19.53 -8.50
C ALA A 206 -11.40 -21.03 -8.26
N GLU A 207 -10.69 -21.39 -7.19
CA GLU A 207 -10.48 -22.79 -6.82
C GLU A 207 -11.79 -23.45 -6.32
N ALA A 208 -12.61 -22.72 -5.57
CA ALA A 208 -13.92 -23.19 -5.14
C ALA A 208 -14.84 -23.42 -6.35
N GLU A 209 -14.89 -22.46 -7.28
CA GLU A 209 -15.67 -22.56 -8.51
C GLU A 209 -15.22 -23.75 -9.39
N ALA A 210 -13.89 -23.95 -9.51
CA ALA A 210 -13.33 -25.07 -10.28
C ALA A 210 -13.69 -26.45 -9.71
N GLN A 211 -14.00 -26.53 -8.42
CA GLN A 211 -14.42 -27.77 -7.73
C GLN A 211 -15.94 -27.85 -7.51
N ASP A 212 -16.73 -26.98 -8.15
CA ASP A 212 -18.20 -26.92 -8.01
C ASP A 212 -18.66 -26.69 -6.55
N ILE A 213 -17.90 -25.85 -5.80
CA ILE A 213 -18.17 -25.47 -4.41
C ILE A 213 -18.71 -24.05 -4.41
N HIS A 214 -19.86 -23.83 -3.78
CA HIS A 214 -20.63 -22.59 -3.86
C HIS A 214 -20.81 -21.92 -2.50
N PRO A 215 -19.77 -21.21 -1.96
CA PRO A 215 -19.92 -20.41 -0.76
C PRO A 215 -20.79 -19.18 -1.01
N GLU A 216 -21.52 -18.73 0.01
CA GLU A 216 -22.20 -17.44 -0.02
C GLU A 216 -21.24 -16.32 0.42
N TRP A 217 -20.59 -15.66 -0.53
CA TRP A 217 -19.63 -14.61 -0.22
C TRP A 217 -20.31 -13.29 0.20
N VAL A 218 -19.92 -12.78 1.36
CA VAL A 218 -20.28 -11.44 1.86
C VAL A 218 -19.04 -10.55 1.74
N PHE A 219 -18.98 -9.75 0.67
CA PHE A 219 -17.88 -8.82 0.48
C PHE A 219 -18.12 -7.51 1.22
N ALA A 220 -17.17 -7.09 2.05
CA ALA A 220 -17.23 -5.83 2.77
C ALA A 220 -15.88 -5.14 2.82
N TRP A 221 -15.93 -3.80 2.86
CA TRP A 221 -14.76 -2.99 3.15
C TRP A 221 -14.59 -2.85 4.66
N PHE A 222 -13.53 -3.38 5.23
CA PHE A 222 -13.21 -3.23 6.65
C PHE A 222 -11.71 -3.26 6.92
N THR A 223 -11.28 -2.55 7.94
CA THR A 223 -9.93 -2.61 8.50
C THR A 223 -9.97 -3.00 9.98
N GLU A 224 -10.97 -2.51 10.71
CA GLU A 224 -11.13 -2.73 12.16
C GLU A 224 -12.50 -3.36 12.50
N ASN A 225 -13.55 -3.09 11.73
CA ASN A 225 -14.92 -3.41 12.10
C ASN A 225 -15.45 -4.71 11.48
N ALA A 226 -14.60 -5.75 11.34
CA ALA A 226 -15.03 -7.04 10.80
C ALA A 226 -16.19 -7.65 11.61
N TYR A 227 -16.22 -7.43 12.93
CA TYR A 227 -17.30 -7.93 13.78
C TYR A 227 -18.68 -7.36 13.39
N ALA A 228 -18.75 -6.07 13.09
CA ALA A 228 -19.98 -5.47 12.58
C ALA A 228 -20.37 -6.02 11.21
N CYS A 229 -19.38 -6.27 10.33
CA CYS A 229 -19.61 -6.82 9.00
C CYS A 229 -20.13 -8.26 9.05
N VAL A 230 -19.60 -9.13 9.92
CA VAL A 230 -20.11 -10.50 10.08
C VAL A 230 -21.52 -10.53 10.64
N LEU A 231 -21.87 -9.61 11.55
CA LEU A 231 -23.23 -9.50 12.08
C LEU A 231 -24.21 -9.00 11.02
N ALA A 232 -23.87 -7.92 10.33
CA ALA A 232 -24.74 -7.33 9.29
C ALA A 232 -24.96 -8.26 8.10
N GLY A 233 -23.93 -9.02 7.72
CA GLY A 233 -24.00 -10.03 6.65
C GLY A 233 -24.48 -11.40 7.08
N ASP A 234 -24.78 -11.60 8.37
CA ASP A 234 -25.06 -12.91 8.98
C ASP A 234 -24.06 -14.00 8.55
N ALA A 235 -22.78 -13.63 8.49
CA ALA A 235 -21.73 -14.56 8.08
C ALA A 235 -21.38 -15.53 9.22
N ALA A 236 -21.27 -16.81 8.89
CA ALA A 236 -20.89 -17.87 9.82
C ALA A 236 -19.37 -17.98 9.98
N ALA A 237 -18.62 -17.49 8.98
CA ALA A 237 -17.17 -17.48 8.97
C ALA A 237 -16.62 -16.21 8.30
N ALA A 238 -15.33 -15.96 8.48
CA ALA A 238 -14.59 -14.91 7.78
C ALA A 238 -13.26 -15.46 7.24
N LEU A 239 -12.94 -15.14 5.99
CA LEU A 239 -11.68 -15.50 5.33
C LEU A 239 -10.60 -14.50 5.75
N LEU A 240 -9.71 -14.91 6.66
CA LEU A 240 -8.70 -14.06 7.29
C LEU A 240 -7.39 -14.81 7.53
N THR A 241 -6.30 -14.07 7.69
CA THR A 241 -5.10 -14.61 8.33
C THR A 241 -5.33 -14.77 9.83
N ARG A 242 -4.53 -15.62 10.49
CA ARG A 242 -4.66 -15.84 11.94
C ARG A 242 -4.51 -14.54 12.75
N PRO A 243 -3.48 -13.69 12.53
CA PRO A 243 -3.36 -12.43 13.27
C PRO A 243 -4.55 -11.49 13.07
N SER A 244 -5.09 -11.44 11.85
CA SER A 244 -6.29 -10.65 11.56
C SER A 244 -7.53 -11.20 12.28
N ALA A 245 -7.70 -12.51 12.30
CA ALA A 245 -8.83 -13.15 12.97
C ALA A 245 -8.80 -12.91 14.49
N GLU A 246 -7.66 -13.10 15.12
CA GLU A 246 -7.48 -12.88 16.57
C GLU A 246 -7.76 -11.43 16.97
N ARG A 247 -7.37 -10.46 16.14
CA ARG A 247 -7.59 -9.04 16.38
C ARG A 247 -9.02 -8.60 16.10
N LEU A 248 -9.58 -9.01 14.96
CA LEU A 248 -10.83 -8.47 14.44
C LEU A 248 -12.08 -9.22 14.93
N LEU A 249 -11.93 -10.51 15.25
CA LEU A 249 -13.00 -11.40 15.67
C LEU A 249 -12.59 -12.14 16.96
N PRO A 250 -12.35 -11.43 18.06
CA PRO A 250 -11.91 -12.06 19.30
C PRO A 250 -12.94 -13.10 19.76
N GLY A 251 -12.45 -14.28 20.14
CA GLY A 251 -13.29 -15.40 20.54
C GLY A 251 -13.78 -16.29 19.39
N TRP A 252 -13.60 -15.88 18.13
CA TRP A 252 -13.80 -16.77 17.00
C TRP A 252 -12.61 -17.70 16.82
N ARG A 253 -12.88 -18.97 16.53
CA ARG A 253 -11.79 -19.92 16.30
C ARG A 253 -11.29 -19.81 14.87
N TRP A 254 -9.99 -19.49 14.72
CA TRP A 254 -9.35 -19.56 13.42
C TRP A 254 -8.89 -20.98 13.12
N ILE A 255 -9.18 -21.46 11.91
CA ILE A 255 -8.79 -22.78 11.38
C ILE A 255 -8.10 -22.60 10.01
N PRO A 256 -6.91 -23.16 9.82
CA PRO A 256 -6.20 -23.06 8.55
C PRO A 256 -6.84 -23.95 7.47
N PHE A 257 -6.65 -23.60 6.21
CA PHE A 257 -6.86 -24.53 5.11
C PHE A 257 -5.85 -25.69 5.15
N GLY A 258 -6.23 -26.82 4.55
CA GLY A 258 -5.41 -28.04 4.49
C GLY A 258 -4.05 -27.89 3.79
N PRO A 259 -3.36 -29.00 3.45
CA PRO A 259 -1.93 -28.98 3.06
C PRO A 259 -1.58 -28.12 1.84
N THR A 260 -2.51 -27.88 0.94
CA THR A 260 -2.37 -26.99 -0.24
C THR A 260 -2.80 -25.56 0.06
N GLY A 261 -2.70 -25.14 1.32
CA GLY A 261 -3.26 -23.93 1.87
C GLY A 261 -3.02 -22.67 1.06
N PHE A 262 -3.97 -21.76 1.13
CA PHE A 262 -3.85 -20.42 0.55
C PHE A 262 -2.98 -19.56 1.44
N ALA A 263 -2.14 -18.74 0.84
CA ALA A 263 -1.29 -17.81 1.56
C ALA A 263 -1.50 -16.40 1.06
N LEU A 264 -1.57 -15.44 1.97
CA LEU A 264 -1.59 -14.01 1.68
C LEU A 264 -0.15 -13.49 1.65
N PRO A 265 0.40 -13.18 0.48
CA PRO A 265 1.76 -12.66 0.37
C PRO A 265 1.81 -11.21 0.83
N LEU A 266 2.95 -10.80 1.38
CA LEU A 266 3.29 -9.42 1.63
C LEU A 266 4.53 -9.06 0.81
N TRP A 267 4.37 -8.12 -0.09
CA TRP A 267 5.43 -7.64 -0.97
C TRP A 267 5.93 -6.29 -0.50
N LEU A 268 7.24 -6.15 -0.43
CA LEU A 268 7.89 -4.85 -0.32
C LEU A 268 8.01 -4.24 -1.70
N ALA A 269 7.44 -3.05 -1.87
CA ALA A 269 7.46 -2.25 -3.08
C ALA A 269 8.29 -0.99 -2.88
N GLN A 270 9.15 -0.67 -3.84
CA GLN A 270 9.93 0.58 -3.86
C GLN A 270 10.16 1.06 -5.29
N HIS A 271 10.41 2.35 -5.45
CA HIS A 271 10.84 2.88 -6.74
C HIS A 271 12.25 2.37 -7.08
N PRO A 272 12.57 1.96 -8.33
CA PRO A 272 13.89 1.48 -8.71
C PRO A 272 15.00 2.51 -8.43
N GLN A 273 14.68 3.78 -8.66
CA GLN A 273 15.56 4.92 -8.34
C GLN A 273 15.16 5.50 -6.99
N THR A 274 15.77 5.02 -5.92
CA THR A 274 15.46 5.47 -4.57
C THR A 274 16.70 6.01 -3.86
N ARG A 275 16.50 6.69 -2.71
CA ARG A 275 17.58 7.19 -1.86
C ARG A 275 18.32 6.02 -1.21
N THR A 276 19.63 6.18 -0.95
CA THR A 276 20.46 5.14 -0.32
C THR A 276 19.89 4.67 1.01
N VAL A 277 19.40 5.59 1.85
CA VAL A 277 18.77 5.24 3.13
C VAL A 277 17.50 4.40 2.94
N VAL A 278 16.70 4.69 1.92
CA VAL A 278 15.47 3.92 1.60
C VAL A 278 15.86 2.51 1.13
N ALA A 279 16.87 2.39 0.28
CA ALA A 279 17.37 1.09 -0.18
C ALA A 279 17.90 0.25 1.00
N ALA A 280 18.66 0.87 1.91
CA ALA A 280 19.18 0.20 3.11
C ALA A 280 18.04 -0.28 4.04
N VAL A 281 17.00 0.55 4.26
CA VAL A 281 15.81 0.14 5.02
C VAL A 281 15.09 -1.01 4.32
N ALA A 282 14.93 -0.94 3.00
CA ALA A 282 14.30 -1.99 2.21
C ALA A 282 15.05 -3.33 2.31
N ASP A 283 16.39 -3.30 2.36
CA ASP A 283 17.22 -4.50 2.54
C ASP A 283 17.01 -5.12 3.92
N VAL A 284 16.94 -4.31 4.98
CA VAL A 284 16.66 -4.78 6.34
C VAL A 284 15.26 -5.38 6.44
N VAL A 285 14.25 -4.72 5.86
CA VAL A 285 12.87 -5.24 5.82
C VAL A 285 12.84 -6.61 5.14
N ALA A 286 13.51 -6.75 3.99
CA ALA A 286 13.53 -8.00 3.24
C ALA A 286 14.34 -9.12 3.92
N ALA A 287 15.34 -8.76 4.73
CA ALA A 287 16.14 -9.72 5.49
C ALA A 287 15.47 -10.14 6.81
N THR A 288 14.42 -9.44 7.27
CA THR A 288 13.75 -9.74 8.54
C THR A 288 12.91 -11.00 8.41
N PRO A 289 13.20 -12.08 9.16
CA PRO A 289 12.48 -13.34 9.02
C PRO A 289 11.02 -13.22 9.45
N ALA A 290 10.16 -14.02 8.83
CA ALA A 290 8.73 -14.07 9.12
C ALA A 290 8.41 -14.37 10.60
N GLY A 291 9.32 -15.05 11.32
CA GLY A 291 9.06 -15.60 12.65
C GLY A 291 8.29 -16.91 12.56
N ASP A 292 8.30 -17.67 13.63
CA ASP A 292 7.53 -18.92 13.69
C ASP A 292 6.03 -18.60 13.48
N PRO A 293 5.35 -19.33 12.59
CA PRO A 293 3.90 -19.31 12.53
C PRO A 293 3.38 -19.96 13.82
N GLY A 294 3.10 -19.17 14.85
CA GLY A 294 2.57 -19.61 16.14
C GLY A 294 1.24 -20.37 16.02
#